data_7e1f661320ca5c46eca0ab921e22e051
#
_entry.id   7e1f661320ca5c46eca0ab921e22e051
#
_cell.length_a   1.000
_cell.length_b   1.000
_cell.length_c   1.000
_cell.angle_alpha   90.00
_cell.angle_beta   90.00
_cell.angle_gamma   90.00
#
_symmetry.space_group_name_H-M   'P 1'
#
loop_
_entity.id
_entity.type
_entity.pdbx_description
1 polymer ?
#
loop_
_entity_poly.entity_id
_entity_poly.type
_entity_poly.pdbx_seq_one_letter_code
_entity_poly.pdbx_strand_id
1 'polypeptide(L)'
;MQAVNIISSLESVMPFLSAKEKKLGNYVLQHRADILSLTLKDLSLQAEVSEATIIRFARKLGCEGYSDFKLSLSANLSADFYNENADMILDKILPGDSPNTVLKKLSAFVMTSIQSTVDIIDSQALEKAITLIRETNAKKNKIYLSGLGASSTLVKQLQIKFMRLDIPVIYYEDVHLQLESSLNMGEDDLLICFTTLGKSVQSHQYIQIANQKKTNIILITQFGNQELAAKATVTLFVSAVENNLRCLLYTSRTICLEEGYVVADIMKGGYLKHD
;
A
#
# COMPACT_ATOMS: atom_id res chain seq x y z
N MET A 1 -5.60 17.52 -0.24
CA MET A 1 -6.81 17.31 -1.04
C MET A 1 -7.58 16.18 -0.37
N GLN A 2 -8.87 16.36 -0.11
CA GLN A 2 -9.73 15.26 0.36
C GLN A 2 -9.75 14.20 -0.74
N ALA A 3 -9.63 12.92 -0.38
CA ALA A 3 -9.80 11.82 -1.32
C ALA A 3 -11.17 11.98 -1.99
N VAL A 4 -11.18 12.22 -3.28
CA VAL A 4 -12.40 12.37 -4.06
C VAL A 4 -13.09 11.00 -4.08
N ASN A 5 -14.29 10.91 -3.52
CA ASN A 5 -15.09 9.70 -3.69
C ASN A 5 -15.53 9.63 -5.15
N ILE A 6 -14.77 8.90 -5.97
CA ILE A 6 -14.97 8.77 -7.42
C ILE A 6 -16.37 8.25 -7.75
N ILE A 7 -16.89 7.32 -6.95
CA ILE A 7 -18.20 6.72 -7.22
C ILE A 7 -19.31 7.75 -6.96
N SER A 8 -19.28 8.42 -5.80
CA SER A 8 -20.25 9.49 -5.50
C SER A 8 -20.10 10.68 -6.47
N SER A 9 -18.88 11.02 -6.85
CA SER A 9 -18.63 12.07 -7.86
C SER A 9 -19.16 11.65 -9.23
N LEU A 10 -18.97 10.40 -9.65
CA LEU A 10 -19.47 9.86 -10.90
C LEU A 10 -21.01 9.88 -10.92
N GLU A 11 -21.65 9.39 -9.86
CA GLU A 11 -23.12 9.40 -9.75
C GLU A 11 -23.68 10.83 -9.84
N SER A 12 -23.04 11.79 -9.21
CA SER A 12 -23.47 13.19 -9.23
C SER A 12 -23.31 13.86 -10.59
N VAL A 13 -22.26 13.51 -11.36
CA VAL A 13 -22.03 14.10 -12.69
C VAL A 13 -22.67 13.33 -13.84
N MET A 14 -23.14 12.09 -13.61
CA MET A 14 -23.77 11.25 -14.64
C MET A 14 -24.82 11.96 -15.50
N PRO A 15 -25.74 12.78 -14.95
CA PRO A 15 -26.74 13.49 -15.75
C PRO A 15 -26.12 14.45 -16.78
N PHE A 16 -24.95 15.00 -16.47
CA PHE A 16 -24.28 16.05 -17.24
C PHE A 16 -23.21 15.54 -18.20
N LEU A 17 -22.99 14.21 -18.24
CA LEU A 17 -22.02 13.58 -19.11
C LEU A 17 -22.55 13.46 -20.55
N SER A 18 -21.64 13.56 -21.53
CA SER A 18 -21.93 13.23 -22.93
C SER A 18 -22.26 11.74 -23.11
N ALA A 19 -22.86 11.35 -24.23
CA ALA A 19 -23.24 9.95 -24.46
C ALA A 19 -22.05 8.96 -24.34
N LYS A 20 -20.87 9.34 -24.83
CA LYS A 20 -19.65 8.53 -24.71
C LYS A 20 -19.13 8.45 -23.28
N GLU A 21 -19.20 9.56 -22.54
CA GLU A 21 -18.81 9.60 -21.12
C GLU A 21 -19.81 8.83 -20.25
N LYS A 22 -21.11 8.88 -20.56
CA LYS A 22 -22.13 8.06 -19.90
C LYS A 22 -21.89 6.56 -20.11
N LYS A 23 -21.50 6.16 -21.35
CA LYS A 23 -21.15 4.78 -21.65
C LYS A 23 -19.96 4.34 -20.79
N LEU A 24 -18.90 5.15 -20.73
CA LEU A 24 -17.74 4.89 -19.87
C LEU A 24 -18.12 4.88 -18.39
N GLY A 25 -18.94 5.81 -17.92
CA GLY A 25 -19.40 5.87 -16.53
C GLY A 25 -20.17 4.62 -16.12
N ASN A 26 -21.11 4.14 -16.98
CA ASN A 26 -21.83 2.90 -16.74
C ASN A 26 -20.88 1.68 -16.71
N TYR A 27 -19.90 1.64 -17.63
CA TYR A 27 -18.87 0.59 -17.63
C TYR A 27 -18.09 0.59 -16.32
N VAL A 28 -17.65 1.77 -15.87
CA VAL A 28 -16.93 1.92 -14.59
C VAL A 28 -17.77 1.42 -13.42
N LEU A 29 -19.06 1.76 -13.36
CA LEU A 29 -19.93 1.33 -12.26
C LEU A 29 -20.16 -0.19 -12.23
N GLN A 30 -20.16 -0.85 -13.39
CA GLN A 30 -20.37 -2.29 -13.52
C GLN A 30 -19.12 -3.14 -13.35
N HIS A 31 -17.94 -2.59 -13.68
CA HIS A 31 -16.66 -3.31 -13.74
C HIS A 31 -15.58 -2.70 -12.86
N ARG A 32 -15.98 -2.16 -11.70
CA ARG A 32 -15.11 -1.37 -10.80
C ARG A 32 -13.78 -2.04 -10.49
N ALA A 33 -13.81 -3.33 -10.14
CA ALA A 33 -12.61 -4.08 -9.77
C ALA A 33 -11.72 -4.40 -10.99
N ASP A 34 -12.33 -4.77 -12.12
CA ASP A 34 -11.59 -5.17 -13.33
C ASP A 34 -10.75 -4.03 -13.88
N ILE A 35 -11.25 -2.78 -13.76
CA ILE A 35 -10.57 -1.56 -14.25
C ILE A 35 -9.21 -1.37 -13.60
N LEU A 36 -9.02 -1.82 -12.36
CA LEU A 36 -7.74 -1.67 -11.67
C LEU A 36 -6.60 -2.41 -12.37
N SER A 37 -6.90 -3.52 -13.04
CA SER A 37 -5.94 -4.31 -13.81
C SER A 37 -5.77 -3.83 -15.26
N LEU A 38 -6.71 -3.02 -15.79
CA LEU A 38 -6.71 -2.61 -17.19
C LEU A 38 -5.69 -1.49 -17.47
N THR A 39 -5.03 -1.57 -18.63
CA THR A 39 -4.31 -0.42 -19.18
C THR A 39 -5.30 0.60 -19.76
N LEU A 40 -4.85 1.84 -19.98
CA LEU A 40 -5.66 2.88 -20.64
C LEU A 40 -6.22 2.38 -22.00
N LYS A 41 -5.38 1.66 -22.75
CA LYS A 41 -5.73 1.07 -24.05
C LYS A 41 -6.79 -0.01 -23.91
N ASP A 42 -6.64 -0.91 -22.92
CA ASP A 42 -7.60 -2.00 -22.70
C ASP A 42 -8.97 -1.44 -22.29
N LEU A 43 -8.99 -0.46 -21.37
CA LEU A 43 -10.23 0.21 -21.00
C LEU A 43 -10.88 0.91 -22.20
N SER A 44 -10.10 1.54 -23.08
CA SER A 44 -10.61 2.19 -24.29
C SER A 44 -11.30 1.20 -25.21
N LEU A 45 -10.73 0.01 -25.37
CA LEU A 45 -11.30 -1.07 -26.17
C LEU A 45 -12.58 -1.64 -25.54
N GLN A 46 -12.54 -1.94 -24.25
CA GLN A 46 -13.67 -2.59 -23.56
C GLN A 46 -14.86 -1.65 -23.35
N ALA A 47 -14.61 -0.38 -23.04
CA ALA A 47 -15.66 0.62 -22.92
C ALA A 47 -16.08 1.24 -24.27
N GLU A 48 -15.39 0.88 -25.37
CA GLU A 48 -15.59 1.39 -26.73
C GLU A 48 -15.60 2.93 -26.80
N VAL A 49 -14.62 3.54 -26.14
CA VAL A 49 -14.37 4.98 -26.14
C VAL A 49 -12.91 5.27 -26.42
N SER A 50 -12.56 6.48 -26.89
CA SER A 50 -11.15 6.83 -27.12
C SER A 50 -10.41 7.06 -25.79
N GLU A 51 -9.10 6.79 -25.78
CA GLU A 51 -8.22 7.07 -24.65
C GLU A 51 -8.33 8.55 -24.18
N ALA A 52 -8.43 9.46 -25.16
CA ALA A 52 -8.65 10.88 -24.86
C ALA A 52 -9.98 11.15 -24.12
N THR A 53 -11.02 10.32 -24.38
CA THR A 53 -12.28 10.41 -23.65
C THR A 53 -12.11 9.95 -22.20
N ILE A 54 -11.34 8.88 -21.96
CA ILE A 54 -11.05 8.39 -20.61
C ILE A 54 -10.27 9.43 -19.81
N ILE A 55 -9.25 10.04 -20.38
CA ILE A 55 -8.46 11.08 -19.70
C ILE A 55 -9.32 12.30 -19.34
N ARG A 56 -10.19 12.75 -20.27
CA ARG A 56 -11.12 13.88 -19.99
C ARG A 56 -12.15 13.51 -18.93
N PHE A 57 -12.67 12.30 -18.98
CA PHE A 57 -13.59 11.77 -17.98
C PHE A 57 -12.93 11.73 -16.58
N ALA A 58 -11.71 11.20 -16.47
CA ALA A 58 -10.96 11.20 -15.22
C ALA A 58 -10.81 12.63 -14.65
N ARG A 59 -10.44 13.60 -15.52
CA ARG A 59 -10.31 15.01 -15.11
C ARG A 59 -11.63 15.63 -14.64
N LYS A 60 -12.75 15.30 -15.27
CA LYS A 60 -14.08 15.73 -14.80
C LYS A 60 -14.43 15.21 -13.41
N LEU A 61 -13.88 14.04 -13.04
CA LEU A 61 -14.05 13.47 -11.72
C LEU A 61 -13.02 13.98 -10.69
N GLY A 62 -12.19 14.98 -11.08
CA GLY A 62 -11.19 15.60 -10.20
C GLY A 62 -9.85 14.91 -10.17
N CYS A 63 -9.60 13.94 -11.08
CA CYS A 63 -8.32 13.23 -11.19
C CYS A 63 -7.39 13.92 -12.20
N GLU A 64 -6.09 13.84 -11.98
CA GLU A 64 -5.10 14.40 -12.91
C GLU A 64 -5.02 13.62 -14.24
N GLY A 65 -5.29 12.32 -14.21
CA GLY A 65 -5.28 11.42 -15.36
C GLY A 65 -5.76 10.02 -15.03
N TYR A 66 -5.48 9.06 -15.94
CA TYR A 66 -5.98 7.69 -15.79
C TYR A 66 -5.36 6.95 -14.59
N SER A 67 -4.08 7.14 -14.33
CA SER A 67 -3.41 6.52 -13.18
C SER A 67 -3.99 7.03 -11.86
N ASP A 68 -4.22 8.33 -11.75
CA ASP A 68 -4.84 8.94 -10.58
C ASP A 68 -6.32 8.52 -10.43
N PHE A 69 -7.03 8.38 -11.55
CA PHE A 69 -8.38 7.82 -11.57
C PHE A 69 -8.41 6.38 -11.04
N LYS A 70 -7.53 5.49 -11.52
CA LYS A 70 -7.44 4.12 -11.01
C LYS A 70 -7.11 4.10 -9.52
N LEU A 71 -6.18 4.95 -9.10
CA LEU A 71 -5.78 5.09 -7.72
C LEU A 71 -6.95 5.51 -6.84
N SER A 72 -7.68 6.54 -7.25
CA SER A 72 -8.88 7.02 -6.54
C SER A 72 -10.04 6.02 -6.58
N LEU A 73 -10.22 5.29 -7.69
CA LEU A 73 -11.20 4.21 -7.81
C LEU A 73 -10.86 3.05 -6.87
N SER A 74 -9.58 2.67 -6.78
CA SER A 74 -9.11 1.65 -5.84
C SER A 74 -9.36 2.05 -4.39
N ALA A 75 -9.14 3.33 -4.04
CA ALA A 75 -9.46 3.86 -2.72
C ALA A 75 -10.94 3.72 -2.38
N ASN A 76 -11.80 4.01 -3.36
CA ASN A 76 -13.25 3.91 -3.16
C ASN A 76 -13.71 2.45 -3.10
N LEU A 77 -13.18 1.58 -3.95
CA LEU A 77 -13.46 0.15 -3.88
C LEU A 77 -13.03 -0.44 -2.54
N SER A 78 -11.87 -0.03 -2.05
CA SER A 78 -11.45 -0.39 -0.71
C SER A 78 -12.44 0.14 0.34
N ALA A 79 -12.87 1.41 0.24
CA ALA A 79 -13.85 1.99 1.14
C ALA A 79 -15.24 1.37 1.00
N ASP A 80 -15.72 1.11 -0.23
CA ASP A 80 -17.02 0.48 -0.49
C ASP A 80 -17.01 -1.02 -0.15
N PHE A 81 -15.96 -1.73 -0.50
CA PHE A 81 -15.74 -3.11 -0.08
C PHE A 81 -15.58 -3.22 1.43
N TYR A 82 -15.03 -2.19 2.07
CA TYR A 82 -14.99 -2.06 3.52
C TYR A 82 -16.33 -1.68 4.11
N ASN A 83 -17.10 -0.79 3.49
CA ASN A 83 -18.44 -0.44 3.97
C ASN A 83 -19.42 -1.58 3.77
N GLU A 84 -19.40 -2.29 2.65
CA GLU A 84 -20.29 -3.44 2.41
C GLU A 84 -19.86 -4.72 3.14
N ASN A 85 -18.55 -4.94 3.36
CA ASN A 85 -18.04 -6.13 4.04
C ASN A 85 -17.50 -5.87 5.44
N ALA A 86 -17.00 -4.66 5.77
CA ALA A 86 -16.64 -4.29 7.14
C ALA A 86 -17.88 -4.10 8.00
N ASP A 87 -18.96 -3.54 7.47
CA ASP A 87 -20.27 -3.60 8.10
C ASP A 87 -20.77 -5.06 8.27
N MET A 88 -20.38 -5.97 7.37
CA MET A 88 -20.68 -7.40 7.53
C MET A 88 -19.76 -8.13 8.51
N ILE A 89 -18.53 -7.69 8.74
CA ILE A 89 -17.52 -8.54 9.40
C ILE A 89 -17.10 -8.02 10.77
N LEU A 90 -16.91 -6.72 10.99
CA LEU A 90 -16.36 -6.19 12.25
C LEU A 90 -17.26 -5.29 13.06
N ASP A 91 -18.15 -4.53 12.47
CA ASP A 91 -19.18 -3.81 13.23
C ASP A 91 -20.17 -4.76 13.93
N LYS A 92 -19.93 -6.06 13.78
CA LYS A 92 -20.82 -7.13 14.24
C LYS A 92 -20.17 -8.18 15.12
N ILE A 93 -19.06 -7.90 15.79
CA ILE A 93 -18.79 -8.60 17.03
C ILE A 93 -19.73 -7.98 18.07
N LEU A 94 -20.84 -8.64 18.33
CA LEU A 94 -21.86 -8.16 19.23
C LEU A 94 -21.62 -8.69 20.64
N PRO A 95 -21.99 -7.90 21.68
CA PRO A 95 -22.13 -8.45 23.00
C PRO A 95 -23.08 -9.65 22.96
N GLY A 96 -22.59 -10.85 23.23
CA GLY A 96 -23.38 -12.08 23.14
C GLY A 96 -22.96 -13.03 22.01
N ASP A 97 -22.06 -12.64 21.11
CA ASP A 97 -21.46 -13.58 20.18
C ASP A 97 -20.73 -14.70 20.91
N SER A 98 -20.92 -15.93 20.45
CA SER A 98 -20.13 -17.05 20.98
C SER A 98 -18.66 -16.90 20.60
N PRO A 99 -17.71 -17.45 21.39
CA PRO A 99 -16.28 -17.42 21.04
C PRO A 99 -15.99 -17.94 19.63
N ASN A 100 -16.70 -18.95 19.18
CA ASN A 100 -16.58 -19.51 17.83
C ASN A 100 -17.06 -18.52 16.75
N THR A 101 -18.14 -17.79 17.02
CA THR A 101 -18.64 -16.72 16.13
C THR A 101 -17.63 -15.60 16.02
N VAL A 102 -17.07 -15.14 17.13
CA VAL A 102 -16.00 -14.12 17.16
C VAL A 102 -14.79 -14.59 16.35
N LEU A 103 -14.34 -15.84 16.55
CA LEU A 103 -13.21 -16.41 15.81
C LEU A 103 -13.46 -16.42 14.30
N LYS A 104 -14.66 -16.84 13.86
CA LYS A 104 -15.04 -16.83 12.44
C LYS A 104 -15.05 -15.41 11.85
N LYS A 105 -15.61 -14.45 12.57
CA LYS A 105 -15.64 -13.03 12.15
C LYS A 105 -14.23 -12.46 12.03
N LEU A 106 -13.36 -12.70 13.01
CA LEU A 106 -11.96 -12.26 12.96
C LEU A 106 -11.19 -12.91 11.81
N SER A 107 -11.37 -14.22 11.60
CA SER A 107 -10.71 -14.94 10.50
C SER A 107 -11.14 -14.37 9.14
N ALA A 108 -12.44 -14.17 8.93
CA ALA A 108 -12.96 -13.58 7.70
C ALA A 108 -12.39 -12.17 7.46
N PHE A 109 -12.32 -11.35 8.49
CA PHE A 109 -11.72 -10.01 8.41
C PHE A 109 -10.25 -10.05 8.00
N VAL A 110 -9.47 -10.91 8.62
CA VAL A 110 -8.06 -11.08 8.28
C VAL A 110 -7.88 -11.49 6.82
N MET A 111 -8.63 -12.51 6.38
CA MET A 111 -8.58 -13.00 5.00
C MET A 111 -8.96 -11.91 3.99
N THR A 112 -10.02 -11.16 4.28
CA THR A 112 -10.45 -10.03 3.43
C THR A 112 -9.39 -8.94 3.38
N SER A 113 -8.79 -8.59 4.51
CA SER A 113 -7.74 -7.56 4.57
C SER A 113 -6.49 -7.95 3.79
N ILE A 114 -6.12 -9.23 3.82
CA ILE A 114 -5.01 -9.77 3.02
C ILE A 114 -5.36 -9.66 1.53
N GLN A 115 -6.52 -10.18 1.12
CA GLN A 115 -6.93 -10.15 -0.27
C GLN A 115 -6.99 -8.72 -0.81
N SER A 116 -7.59 -7.81 -0.06
CA SER A 116 -7.64 -6.39 -0.46
C SER A 116 -6.27 -5.75 -0.59
N THR A 117 -5.28 -6.16 0.21
CA THR A 117 -3.91 -5.67 0.06
C THR A 117 -3.28 -6.20 -1.24
N VAL A 118 -3.47 -7.49 -1.53
CA VAL A 118 -3.00 -8.10 -2.80
C VAL A 118 -3.61 -7.41 -4.01
N ASP A 119 -4.90 -7.08 -3.95
CA ASP A 119 -5.64 -6.46 -5.05
C ASP A 119 -5.20 -5.01 -5.35
N ILE A 120 -4.68 -4.30 -4.34
CA ILE A 120 -4.26 -2.88 -4.51
C ILE A 120 -2.75 -2.71 -4.68
N ILE A 121 -1.95 -3.72 -4.41
CA ILE A 121 -0.49 -3.59 -4.49
C ILE A 121 -0.06 -3.43 -5.95
N ASP A 122 0.74 -2.40 -6.22
CA ASP A 122 1.30 -2.19 -7.56
C ASP A 122 2.51 -3.11 -7.75
N SER A 123 2.40 -4.04 -8.70
CA SER A 123 3.48 -5.00 -9.02
C SER A 123 4.78 -4.30 -9.43
N GLN A 124 4.73 -3.17 -10.13
CA GLN A 124 5.93 -2.42 -10.51
C GLN A 124 6.57 -1.74 -9.29
N ALA A 125 5.75 -1.20 -8.38
CA ALA A 125 6.25 -0.65 -7.13
C ALA A 125 6.89 -1.75 -6.26
N LEU A 126 6.29 -2.94 -6.22
CA LEU A 126 6.84 -4.08 -5.49
C LEU A 126 8.18 -4.52 -6.08
N GLU A 127 8.28 -4.71 -7.40
CA GLU A 127 9.54 -5.05 -8.08
C GLU A 127 10.62 -4.00 -7.85
N LYS A 128 10.26 -2.71 -7.86
CA LYS A 128 11.18 -1.61 -7.58
C LYS A 128 11.68 -1.67 -6.13
N ALA A 129 10.80 -1.95 -5.16
CA ALA A 129 11.18 -2.09 -3.76
C ALA A 129 12.16 -3.25 -3.56
N ILE A 130 11.88 -4.40 -4.19
CA ILE A 130 12.77 -5.57 -4.18
C ILE A 130 14.14 -5.22 -4.73
N THR A 131 14.16 -4.55 -5.88
CA THR A 131 15.42 -4.14 -6.55
C THR A 131 16.24 -3.24 -5.64
N LEU A 132 15.63 -2.24 -5.00
CA LEU A 132 16.30 -1.36 -4.05
C LEU A 132 16.93 -2.13 -2.88
N ILE A 133 16.22 -3.08 -2.29
CA ILE A 133 16.75 -3.92 -1.18
C ILE A 133 17.94 -4.73 -1.67
N ARG A 134 17.81 -5.40 -2.82
CA ARG A 134 18.87 -6.23 -3.40
C ARG A 134 20.14 -5.43 -3.72
N GLU A 135 19.99 -4.29 -4.38
CA GLU A 135 21.11 -3.44 -4.77
C GLU A 135 21.82 -2.85 -3.55
N THR A 136 21.06 -2.37 -2.55
CA THR A 136 21.62 -1.83 -1.31
C THR A 136 22.42 -2.88 -0.57
N ASN A 137 21.86 -4.11 -0.44
CA ASN A 137 22.57 -5.21 0.22
C ASN A 137 23.80 -5.68 -0.56
N ALA A 138 23.71 -5.81 -1.89
CA ALA A 138 24.83 -6.23 -2.74
C ALA A 138 26.02 -5.25 -2.66
N LYS A 139 25.73 -3.96 -2.52
CA LYS A 139 26.75 -2.91 -2.31
C LYS A 139 27.24 -2.80 -0.87
N LYS A 140 26.69 -3.61 0.06
CA LYS A 140 26.96 -3.56 1.51
C LYS A 140 26.64 -2.20 2.14
N ASN A 141 25.71 -1.46 1.56
CA ASN A 141 25.17 -0.23 2.12
C ASN A 141 24.15 -0.54 3.23
N LYS A 142 23.80 0.45 4.01
CA LYS A 142 22.95 0.27 5.21
C LYS A 142 21.48 0.28 4.82
N ILE A 143 20.71 -0.61 5.43
CA ILE A 143 19.25 -0.61 5.38
C ILE A 143 18.74 -0.21 6.75
N TYR A 144 18.05 0.92 6.81
CA TYR A 144 17.41 1.45 8.00
C TYR A 144 15.95 1.05 8.03
N LEU A 145 15.47 0.61 9.17
CA LEU A 145 14.04 0.31 9.36
C LEU A 145 13.43 1.31 10.32
N SER A 146 12.22 1.77 10.05
CA SER A 146 11.46 2.66 10.92
C SER A 146 10.00 2.25 11.02
N GLY A 147 9.47 2.31 12.24
CA GLY A 147 8.07 2.10 12.55
C GLY A 147 7.81 2.33 14.02
N LEU A 148 6.70 2.97 14.35
CA LEU A 148 6.35 3.39 15.70
C LEU A 148 5.06 2.75 16.18
N GLY A 149 4.92 2.53 17.48
CA GLY A 149 3.73 1.93 18.06
C GLY A 149 3.46 0.52 17.49
N ALA A 150 2.28 0.27 16.96
CA ALA A 150 1.93 -1.02 16.34
C ALA A 150 2.83 -1.36 15.14
N SER A 151 3.26 -0.36 14.35
CA SER A 151 4.18 -0.55 13.24
C SER A 151 5.57 -1.07 13.68
N SER A 152 6.00 -0.79 14.92
CA SER A 152 7.28 -1.30 15.45
C SER A 152 7.32 -2.84 15.49
N THR A 153 6.18 -3.46 15.73
CA THR A 153 6.08 -4.95 15.74
C THR A 153 6.34 -5.54 14.36
N LEU A 154 5.87 -4.86 13.30
CA LEU A 154 6.11 -5.27 11.91
C LEU A 154 7.59 -5.11 11.55
N VAL A 155 8.18 -3.99 11.92
CA VAL A 155 9.60 -3.73 11.73
C VAL A 155 10.47 -4.78 12.41
N LYS A 156 10.13 -5.17 13.65
CA LYS A 156 10.83 -6.27 14.35
C LYS A 156 10.72 -7.60 13.60
N GLN A 157 9.53 -7.91 13.07
CA GLN A 157 9.37 -9.12 12.27
C GLN A 157 10.18 -9.07 10.98
N LEU A 158 10.21 -7.93 10.30
CA LEU A 158 11.04 -7.73 9.11
C LEU A 158 12.53 -7.85 9.44
N GLN A 159 12.98 -7.24 10.52
CA GLN A 159 14.37 -7.37 11.01
C GLN A 159 14.76 -8.83 11.21
N ILE A 160 13.90 -9.64 11.84
CA ILE A 160 14.16 -11.08 12.04
C ILE A 160 14.26 -11.81 10.70
N LYS A 161 13.43 -11.47 9.73
CA LYS A 161 13.47 -12.07 8.39
C LYS A 161 14.75 -11.70 7.65
N PHE A 162 15.14 -10.45 7.65
CA PHE A 162 16.40 -10.01 7.05
C PHE A 162 17.62 -10.66 7.71
N MET A 163 17.61 -10.79 9.04
CA MET A 163 18.67 -11.49 9.76
C MET A 163 18.82 -12.95 9.31
N ARG A 164 17.70 -13.66 9.05
CA ARG A 164 17.73 -15.04 8.53
C ARG A 164 18.30 -15.15 7.12
N LEU A 165 18.35 -14.05 6.39
CA LEU A 165 18.87 -13.96 5.03
C LEU A 165 20.28 -13.35 4.97
N ASP A 166 20.88 -13.14 6.12
CA ASP A 166 22.19 -12.46 6.23
C ASP A 166 22.16 -11.04 5.63
N ILE A 167 21.01 -10.37 5.72
CA ILE A 167 20.84 -8.96 5.33
C ILE A 167 20.91 -8.09 6.59
N PRO A 168 22.01 -7.37 6.83
CA PRO A 168 22.14 -6.53 8.01
C PRO A 168 21.24 -5.29 7.90
N VAL A 169 20.48 -5.02 8.97
CA VAL A 169 19.59 -3.85 9.04
C VAL A 169 19.81 -3.09 10.33
N ILE A 170 19.57 -1.79 10.31
CA ILE A 170 19.65 -0.90 11.46
C ILE A 170 18.24 -0.57 11.92
N TYR A 171 17.89 -0.98 13.12
CA TYR A 171 16.62 -0.68 13.77
C TYR A 171 16.83 -0.46 15.27
N TYR A 172 16.23 0.57 15.78
CA TYR A 172 16.14 0.86 17.21
C TYR A 172 14.67 0.96 17.61
N GLU A 173 14.30 0.38 18.75
CA GLU A 173 12.93 0.46 19.26
C GLU A 173 12.62 1.86 19.82
N ASP A 174 13.61 2.49 20.42
CA ASP A 174 13.52 3.83 20.92
C ASP A 174 13.46 4.86 19.78
N VAL A 175 12.47 5.75 19.83
CA VAL A 175 12.23 6.72 18.77
C VAL A 175 13.35 7.76 18.64
N HIS A 176 14.00 8.12 19.75
CA HIS A 176 15.11 9.07 19.73
C HIS A 176 16.33 8.43 19.08
N LEU A 177 16.63 7.18 19.42
CA LEU A 177 17.71 6.42 18.77
C LEU A 177 17.42 6.19 17.29
N GLN A 178 16.16 5.97 16.88
CA GLN A 178 15.79 5.92 15.47
C GLN A 178 16.17 7.25 14.77
N LEU A 179 15.78 8.39 15.34
CA LEU A 179 16.09 9.71 14.77
C LEU A 179 17.59 9.99 14.73
N GLU A 180 18.30 9.73 15.83
CA GLU A 180 19.76 9.88 15.88
C GLU A 180 20.46 9.01 14.81
N SER A 181 20.02 7.76 14.66
CA SER A 181 20.58 6.87 13.63
C SER A 181 20.33 7.38 12.21
N SER A 182 19.22 8.06 11.96
CA SER A 182 18.89 8.60 10.64
C SER A 182 19.86 9.69 10.16
N LEU A 183 20.52 10.38 11.08
CA LEU A 183 21.51 11.40 10.75
C LEU A 183 22.75 10.80 10.06
N ASN A 184 22.96 9.48 10.23
CA ASN A 184 24.06 8.74 9.62
C ASN A 184 23.69 8.08 8.27
N MET A 185 22.48 8.35 7.73
CA MET A 185 22.07 7.90 6.41
C MET A 185 22.89 8.59 5.31
N GLY A 186 23.14 7.88 4.23
CA GLY A 186 23.82 8.35 3.03
C GLY A 186 22.97 8.14 1.77
N GLU A 187 23.44 8.66 0.65
CA GLU A 187 22.76 8.62 -0.65
C GLU A 187 22.54 7.17 -1.17
N ASP A 188 23.49 6.26 -0.88
CA ASP A 188 23.44 4.86 -1.29
C ASP A 188 22.70 3.94 -0.29
N ASP A 189 22.30 4.49 0.86
CA ASP A 189 21.57 3.73 1.88
C ASP A 189 20.08 3.62 1.52
N LEU A 190 19.34 2.78 2.24
CA LEU A 190 17.93 2.55 2.06
C LEU A 190 17.19 2.73 3.40
N LEU A 191 16.09 3.48 3.38
CA LEU A 191 15.12 3.54 4.47
C LEU A 191 13.88 2.73 4.10
N ILE A 192 13.47 1.79 4.95
CA ILE A 192 12.16 1.14 4.88
C ILE A 192 11.32 1.65 6.06
N CYS A 193 10.27 2.40 5.76
CA CYS A 193 9.44 3.08 6.74
C CYS A 193 8.02 2.52 6.74
N PHE A 194 7.57 2.04 7.91
CA PHE A 194 6.19 1.61 8.15
C PHE A 194 5.42 2.69 8.90
N THR A 195 4.38 3.21 8.29
CA THR A 195 3.48 4.17 8.96
C THR A 195 2.06 4.03 8.41
N THR A 196 1.16 3.47 9.20
CA THR A 196 -0.20 3.16 8.72
C THR A 196 -0.97 4.42 8.33
N LEU A 197 -1.20 5.32 9.27
CA LEU A 197 -1.99 6.53 9.02
C LEU A 197 -1.17 7.72 8.51
N GLY A 198 0.16 7.62 8.52
CA GLY A 198 1.01 8.74 8.14
C GLY A 198 0.93 9.98 9.04
N LYS A 199 0.37 9.86 10.25
CA LYS A 199 0.13 11.00 11.16
C LYS A 199 1.24 11.24 12.18
N SER A 200 2.21 10.32 12.28
CA SER A 200 3.30 10.44 13.25
C SER A 200 4.29 11.54 12.83
N VAL A 201 4.48 12.53 13.69
CA VAL A 201 5.48 13.59 13.50
C VAL A 201 6.88 12.99 13.29
N GLN A 202 7.21 11.96 14.05
CA GLN A 202 8.51 11.31 13.98
C GLN A 202 8.72 10.57 12.65
N SER A 203 7.68 9.90 12.12
CA SER A 203 7.77 9.28 10.79
C SER A 203 8.01 10.32 9.69
N HIS A 204 7.36 11.49 9.79
CA HIS A 204 7.61 12.61 8.89
C HIS A 204 9.05 13.13 9.00
N GLN A 205 9.57 13.31 10.22
CA GLN A 205 10.95 13.72 10.46
C GLN A 205 11.95 12.73 9.87
N TYR A 206 11.70 11.44 10.06
CA TYR A 206 12.56 10.37 9.55
C TYR A 206 12.64 10.39 8.02
N ILE A 207 11.48 10.50 7.36
CA ILE A 207 11.38 10.62 5.89
C ILE A 207 12.03 11.92 5.41
N GLN A 208 11.85 13.04 6.14
CA GLN A 208 12.47 14.31 5.79
C GLN A 208 13.99 14.24 5.84
N ILE A 209 14.56 13.64 6.89
CA ILE A 209 16.02 13.45 7.01
C ILE A 209 16.54 12.58 5.87
N ALA A 210 15.87 11.46 5.57
CA ALA A 210 16.24 10.59 4.46
C ALA A 210 16.25 11.35 3.11
N ASN A 211 15.24 12.17 2.86
CA ASN A 211 15.19 13.01 1.65
C ASN A 211 16.33 14.04 1.60
N GLN A 212 16.65 14.69 2.72
CA GLN A 212 17.78 15.64 2.79
C GLN A 212 19.12 14.94 2.52
N LYS A 213 19.24 13.68 2.90
CA LYS A 213 20.42 12.82 2.67
C LYS A 213 20.40 12.15 1.30
N LYS A 214 19.32 12.34 0.52
CA LYS A 214 19.04 11.66 -0.76
C LYS A 214 19.00 10.13 -0.65
N THR A 215 18.72 9.63 0.52
CA THR A 215 18.56 8.20 0.81
C THR A 215 17.31 7.68 0.11
N ASN A 216 17.37 6.52 -0.54
CA ASN A 216 16.19 5.88 -1.10
C ASN A 216 15.20 5.47 0.00
N ILE A 217 13.90 5.64 -0.28
CA ILE A 217 12.84 5.38 0.68
C ILE A 217 11.82 4.39 0.11
N ILE A 218 11.63 3.27 0.79
CA ILE A 218 10.48 2.39 0.63
C ILE A 218 9.50 2.75 1.73
N LEU A 219 8.35 3.30 1.36
CA LEU A 219 7.27 3.62 2.29
C LEU A 219 6.21 2.54 2.23
N ILE A 220 5.85 1.96 3.39
CA ILE A 220 4.73 1.03 3.52
C ILE A 220 3.66 1.72 4.36
N THR A 221 2.53 2.00 3.73
CA THR A 221 1.48 2.85 4.35
C THR A 221 0.09 2.46 3.86
N GLN A 222 -0.91 2.87 4.63
CA GLN A 222 -2.29 2.72 4.20
C GLN A 222 -2.56 3.58 2.96
N PHE A 223 -3.43 3.07 2.10
CA PHE A 223 -3.93 3.82 0.97
C PHE A 223 -4.54 5.17 1.42
N GLY A 224 -4.24 6.25 0.68
CA GLY A 224 -4.71 7.61 0.99
C GLY A 224 -3.64 8.57 1.54
N ASN A 225 -2.46 8.08 1.92
CA ASN A 225 -1.34 8.93 2.40
C ASN A 225 -0.51 9.51 1.24
N GLN A 226 -1.17 10.21 0.31
CA GLN A 226 -0.52 10.74 -0.91
C GLN A 226 0.62 11.71 -0.62
N GLU A 227 0.49 12.53 0.42
CA GLU A 227 1.54 13.50 0.80
C GLU A 227 2.85 12.82 1.18
N LEU A 228 2.78 11.73 1.94
CA LEU A 228 3.96 10.94 2.30
C LEU A 228 4.46 10.10 1.13
N ALA A 229 3.54 9.54 0.35
CA ALA A 229 3.88 8.76 -0.84
C ALA A 229 4.71 9.58 -1.85
N ALA A 230 4.37 10.84 -2.04
CA ALA A 230 5.12 11.76 -2.91
C ALA A 230 6.56 12.04 -2.44
N LYS A 231 6.88 11.73 -1.18
CA LYS A 231 8.21 11.91 -0.58
C LYS A 231 9.05 10.63 -0.59
N ALA A 232 8.49 9.50 -1.05
CA ALA A 232 9.17 8.21 -1.09
C ALA A 232 9.68 7.88 -2.49
N THR A 233 10.76 7.11 -2.59
CA THR A 233 11.28 6.57 -3.85
C THR A 233 10.31 5.55 -4.43
N VAL A 234 9.68 4.76 -3.55
CA VAL A 234 8.61 3.82 -3.88
C VAL A 234 7.67 3.70 -2.69
N THR A 235 6.37 3.57 -2.95
CA THR A 235 5.35 3.36 -1.92
C THR A 235 4.60 2.06 -2.19
N LEU A 236 4.52 1.22 -1.16
CA LEU A 236 3.67 0.04 -1.14
C LEU A 236 2.43 0.35 -0.30
N PHE A 237 1.30 0.44 -0.97
CA PHE A 237 0.05 0.67 -0.28
C PHE A 237 -0.52 -0.63 0.27
N VAL A 238 -1.02 -0.57 1.50
CA VAL A 238 -1.70 -1.67 2.17
C VAL A 238 -3.14 -1.28 2.44
N SER A 239 -4.01 -2.26 2.35
CA SER A 239 -5.38 -2.14 2.80
C SER A 239 -5.40 -2.41 4.30
N ALA A 240 -5.50 -1.37 5.10
CA ALA A 240 -5.60 -1.48 6.55
C ALA A 240 -6.87 -0.79 7.02
N VAL A 241 -7.79 -1.53 7.63
CA VAL A 241 -8.90 -0.94 8.36
C VAL A 241 -8.45 -0.70 9.78
N GLU A 242 -8.32 0.56 10.18
CA GLU A 242 -8.21 0.88 11.61
C GLU A 242 -9.58 0.90 12.25
N ASN A 243 -9.85 -0.11 13.02
CA ASN A 243 -10.95 -0.11 13.98
C ASN A 243 -10.42 -0.20 15.42
N ASN A 244 -11.32 -0.09 16.39
CA ASN A 244 -10.97 -0.16 17.81
C ASN A 244 -10.28 -1.47 18.23
N LEU A 245 -10.34 -2.52 17.43
CA LEU A 245 -9.67 -3.81 17.66
C LEU A 245 -8.25 -3.86 17.06
N ARG A 246 -7.81 -2.81 16.35
CA ARG A 246 -6.45 -2.61 15.80
C ARG A 246 -5.79 -3.90 15.30
N CYS A 247 -6.31 -4.45 14.20
CA CYS A 247 -5.74 -5.67 13.63
C CYS A 247 -4.71 -5.39 12.52
N LEU A 248 -3.90 -4.34 12.68
CA LEU A 248 -2.81 -3.93 11.78
C LEU A 248 -1.77 -5.03 11.51
N LEU A 249 -1.62 -5.94 12.47
CA LEU A 249 -0.63 -7.02 12.42
C LEU A 249 -0.83 -7.96 11.22
N TYR A 250 -2.04 -8.06 10.68
CA TYR A 250 -2.33 -9.09 9.68
C TYR A 250 -2.22 -8.56 8.24
N THR A 251 -2.61 -7.32 7.98
CA THR A 251 -2.50 -6.71 6.65
C THR A 251 -1.05 -6.42 6.24
N SER A 252 -0.28 -5.89 7.17
CA SER A 252 1.15 -5.68 6.95
C SER A 252 1.95 -6.99 6.99
N ARG A 253 1.40 -8.06 7.60
CA ARG A 253 1.97 -9.41 7.54
C ARG A 253 1.91 -9.99 6.13
N THR A 254 0.99 -9.55 5.29
CA THR A 254 0.90 -9.97 3.89
C THR A 254 2.10 -9.47 3.11
N ILE A 255 2.49 -8.21 3.25
CA ILE A 255 3.74 -7.71 2.65
C ILE A 255 4.93 -8.51 3.20
N CYS A 256 4.96 -8.78 4.51
CA CYS A 256 5.99 -9.63 5.09
C CYS A 256 5.93 -11.10 4.63
N LEU A 257 4.80 -11.63 4.17
CA LEU A 257 4.68 -12.99 3.61
C LEU A 257 5.05 -13.00 2.13
N GLU A 258 4.70 -11.95 1.38
CA GLU A 258 5.11 -11.78 -0.02
C GLU A 258 6.60 -11.42 -0.12
N GLU A 259 7.16 -10.67 0.82
CA GLU A 259 8.62 -10.56 0.99
C GLU A 259 9.26 -11.93 1.28
N GLY A 260 8.54 -12.90 1.83
CA GLY A 260 8.96 -14.30 1.91
C GLY A 260 9.12 -14.96 0.54
N TYR A 261 8.33 -14.59 -0.48
CA TYR A 261 8.54 -14.97 -1.88
C TYR A 261 9.70 -14.19 -2.51
N VAL A 262 9.79 -12.91 -2.23
CA VAL A 262 10.92 -12.05 -2.60
C VAL A 262 12.21 -12.59 -2.02
N VAL A 263 12.17 -12.99 -0.75
CA VAL A 263 13.23 -13.65 -0.02
C VAL A 263 13.58 -14.99 -0.64
N ALA A 264 12.61 -15.81 -1.06
CA ALA A 264 12.84 -17.07 -1.75
C ALA A 264 13.49 -16.88 -3.13
N ASP A 265 13.18 -15.79 -3.83
CA ASP A 265 13.80 -15.46 -5.12
C ASP A 265 15.20 -14.87 -4.95
N ILE A 266 15.46 -14.09 -3.91
CA ILE A 266 16.80 -13.66 -3.51
C ILE A 266 17.67 -14.88 -3.17
N MET A 267 17.12 -15.88 -2.47
CA MET A 267 17.83 -17.12 -2.14
C MET A 267 18.09 -17.99 -3.36
N LYS A 268 17.21 -18.07 -4.34
CA LYS A 268 17.43 -18.83 -5.59
C LYS A 268 18.53 -18.25 -6.47
N GLY A 269 18.81 -16.95 -6.35
CA GLY A 269 19.86 -16.27 -7.12
C GLY A 269 21.27 -16.32 -6.54
N GLY A 270 21.48 -16.78 -5.29
CA GLY A 270 22.78 -16.60 -4.64
C GLY A 270 23.33 -17.71 -3.73
N TYR A 271 22.53 -18.69 -3.31
CA TYR A 271 22.97 -19.63 -2.26
C TYR A 271 22.94 -21.12 -2.62
N LEU A 272 22.81 -21.49 -3.89
CA LEU A 272 23.03 -22.86 -4.36
C LEU A 272 24.41 -23.01 -5.03
N LYS A 273 25.48 -22.54 -4.38
CA LYS A 273 26.86 -22.91 -4.68
C LYS A 273 27.69 -22.87 -3.39
N HIS A 274 27.49 -23.81 -2.53
CA HIS A 274 28.52 -24.35 -1.67
C HIS A 274 28.29 -25.86 -1.56
N ASP A 275 28.98 -26.58 -2.44
CA ASP A 275 29.42 -27.95 -2.17
C ASP A 275 30.44 -27.91 -1.05
#